data_cc0268d1c101ac52f170caafdd343487
#
_entry.id   cc0268d1c101ac52f170caafdd343487
#
_cell.length_a   1.000
_cell.length_b   1.000
_cell.length_c   1.000
_cell.angle_alpha   90.00
_cell.angle_beta   90.00
_cell.angle_gamma   90.00
#
_symmetry.space_group_name_H-M   'P 1'
#
loop_
_entity.id
_entity.type
_entity.pdbx_description
1 polymer ?
#
loop_
_entity_poly.entity_id
_entity_poly.type
_entity_poly.pdbx_seq_one_letter_code
_entity_poly.pdbx_strand_id
1 'polypeptide(L)'
;MNTYYFDYASTTPVDSLVVDKMKECLSVDGAFGNSGSRSHVFGWKAEELVEEARVNVANLINCDSREIIWTSGATESDNLAIKGAAYFYSDKGKHIITSKIEHKAVLDVCRQLESESYEVTYLEPNSDGIITPESVKAALREDTVLVSLMHINNEI
;
A
#
# COMPACT_ATOMS: atom_id res chain seq x y z
N MET A 1 -35.31 11.38 -13.04
CA MET A 1 -35.05 10.61 -11.80
C MET A 1 -33.64 10.94 -11.39
N ASN A 2 -33.43 11.46 -10.17
CA ASN A 2 -32.05 11.67 -9.68
C ASN A 2 -31.49 10.33 -9.20
N THR A 3 -30.35 9.93 -9.76
CA THR A 3 -29.63 8.73 -9.32
C THR A 3 -28.59 9.16 -8.30
N TYR A 4 -28.58 8.50 -7.15
CA TYR A 4 -27.62 8.73 -6.08
C TYR A 4 -26.68 7.53 -5.99
N TYR A 5 -25.39 7.81 -5.79
CA TYR A 5 -24.36 6.80 -5.58
C TYR A 5 -23.95 6.80 -4.10
N PHE A 6 -24.04 5.64 -3.43
CA PHE A 6 -23.79 5.50 -1.99
C PHE A 6 -22.61 4.57 -1.66
N ASP A 7 -21.86 4.14 -2.67
CA ASP A 7 -20.78 3.18 -2.49
C ASP A 7 -19.37 3.82 -2.62
N TYR A 8 -19.21 5.00 -2.03
CA TYR A 8 -17.94 5.74 -2.05
C TYR A 8 -16.82 5.04 -1.26
N ALA A 9 -17.16 4.10 -0.37
CA ALA A 9 -16.18 3.26 0.32
C ALA A 9 -15.46 2.28 -0.64
N SER A 10 -16.14 1.85 -1.71
CA SER A 10 -15.56 0.95 -2.72
C SER A 10 -14.76 1.70 -3.77
N THR A 11 -15.30 2.80 -4.31
CA THR A 11 -14.65 3.59 -5.36
C THR A 11 -15.25 4.99 -5.46
N THR A 12 -14.44 5.92 -5.93
CA THR A 12 -14.85 7.32 -6.16
C THR A 12 -14.54 7.73 -7.60
N PRO A 13 -15.22 8.74 -8.16
CA PRO A 13 -14.81 9.35 -9.42
C PRO A 13 -13.37 9.87 -9.32
N VAL A 14 -12.63 9.72 -10.41
CA VAL A 14 -11.28 10.29 -10.51
C VAL A 14 -11.38 11.81 -10.62
N ASP A 15 -10.54 12.54 -9.89
CA ASP A 15 -10.44 14.00 -9.98
C ASP A 15 -10.14 14.44 -11.42
N SER A 16 -10.76 15.53 -11.86
CA SER A 16 -10.66 16.01 -13.24
C SER A 16 -9.22 16.35 -13.66
N LEU A 17 -8.41 16.90 -12.75
CA LEU A 17 -6.99 17.20 -13.02
C LEU A 17 -6.20 15.91 -13.23
N VAL A 18 -6.53 14.85 -12.48
CA VAL A 18 -5.91 13.54 -12.63
C VAL A 18 -6.32 12.90 -13.96
N VAL A 19 -7.62 12.98 -14.33
CA VAL A 19 -8.11 12.50 -15.63
C VAL A 19 -7.37 13.17 -16.77
N ASP A 20 -7.19 14.49 -16.72
CA ASP A 20 -6.50 15.23 -17.77
C ASP A 20 -5.03 14.84 -17.85
N LYS A 21 -4.35 14.67 -16.71
CA LYS A 21 -2.96 14.15 -16.68
C LYS A 21 -2.83 12.74 -17.24
N MET A 22 -3.79 11.86 -16.94
CA MET A 22 -3.83 10.51 -17.50
C MET A 22 -3.98 10.54 -19.03
N LYS A 23 -4.83 11.41 -19.58
CA LYS A 23 -5.01 11.55 -21.04
C LYS A 23 -3.70 11.91 -21.75
N GLU A 24 -2.87 12.77 -21.13
CA GLU A 24 -1.56 13.14 -21.69
C GLU A 24 -0.65 11.92 -21.86
N CYS A 25 -0.77 10.90 -21.01
CA CYS A 25 0.04 9.69 -21.07
C CYS A 25 -0.51 8.61 -22.01
N LEU A 26 -1.73 8.78 -22.55
CA LEU A 26 -2.41 7.74 -23.35
C LEU A 26 -2.41 8.00 -24.86
N SER A 27 -1.99 9.19 -25.31
CA SER A 27 -2.09 9.60 -26.72
C SER A 27 -0.72 9.60 -27.41
N VAL A 28 -0.73 9.53 -28.75
CA VAL A 28 0.49 9.58 -29.59
C VAL A 28 1.23 10.91 -29.42
N ASP A 29 0.50 11.99 -29.18
CA ASP A 29 1.07 13.33 -28.97
C ASP A 29 1.59 13.52 -27.53
N GLY A 30 1.36 12.55 -26.65
CA GLY A 30 1.76 12.56 -25.26
C GLY A 30 2.95 11.65 -24.95
N ALA A 31 3.00 11.13 -23.72
CA ALA A 31 4.08 10.29 -23.22
C ALA A 31 3.68 8.82 -23.07
N PHE A 32 3.11 8.23 -24.12
CA PHE A 32 2.61 6.85 -24.13
C PHE A 32 3.69 5.77 -24.10
N GLY A 33 4.96 6.16 -24.16
CA GLY A 33 6.10 5.24 -24.26
C GLY A 33 6.26 4.32 -23.05
N ASN A 34 6.96 3.20 -23.26
CA ASN A 34 7.37 2.33 -22.15
C ASN A 34 8.57 2.96 -21.42
N SER A 35 8.41 3.32 -20.15
CA SER A 35 9.46 3.91 -19.30
C SER A 35 10.70 3.01 -19.12
N GLY A 36 10.58 1.70 -19.36
CA GLY A 36 11.73 0.77 -19.37
C GLY A 36 12.56 0.80 -20.67
N SER A 37 12.08 1.50 -21.71
CA SER A 37 12.76 1.55 -23.02
C SER A 37 13.74 2.71 -23.07
N ARG A 38 15.02 2.41 -22.84
CA ARG A 38 16.10 3.41 -22.77
C ARG A 38 16.75 3.76 -24.12
N SER A 39 16.32 3.16 -25.22
CA SER A 39 16.94 3.30 -26.55
C SER A 39 16.31 4.37 -27.45
N HIS A 40 15.22 5.01 -27.03
CA HIS A 40 14.50 5.99 -27.82
C HIS A 40 13.75 7.03 -27.00
N VAL A 41 13.47 8.18 -27.62
CA VAL A 41 12.89 9.37 -26.96
C VAL A 41 11.52 9.11 -26.29
N PHE A 42 10.71 8.22 -26.83
CA PHE A 42 9.39 7.90 -26.22
C PHE A 42 9.54 7.23 -24.85
N GLY A 43 10.51 6.34 -24.71
CA GLY A 43 10.82 5.73 -23.42
C GLY A 43 11.38 6.75 -22.43
N TRP A 44 12.28 7.62 -22.84
CA TRP A 44 12.86 8.66 -22.00
C TRP A 44 11.80 9.64 -21.46
N LYS A 45 10.86 10.09 -22.31
CA LYS A 45 9.74 10.95 -21.88
C LYS A 45 8.85 10.26 -20.86
N ALA A 46 8.57 8.97 -21.03
CA ALA A 46 7.78 8.22 -20.07
C ALA A 46 8.52 8.00 -18.76
N GLU A 47 9.84 7.70 -18.81
CA GLU A 47 10.71 7.57 -17.62
C GLU A 47 10.75 8.89 -16.84
N GLU A 48 10.92 10.03 -17.51
CA GLU A 48 10.93 11.36 -16.90
C GLU A 48 9.64 11.64 -16.11
N LEU A 49 8.46 11.36 -16.67
CA LEU A 49 7.18 11.54 -15.99
C LEU A 49 7.03 10.62 -14.77
N VAL A 50 7.48 9.37 -14.87
CA VAL A 50 7.44 8.43 -13.74
C VAL A 50 8.33 8.91 -12.60
N GLU A 51 9.54 9.40 -12.92
CA GLU A 51 10.48 9.89 -11.91
C GLU A 51 10.03 11.23 -11.31
N GLU A 52 9.45 12.14 -12.09
CA GLU A 52 8.82 13.36 -11.57
C GLU A 52 7.70 13.03 -10.57
N ALA A 53 6.81 12.09 -10.93
CA ALA A 53 5.74 11.63 -10.05
C ALA A 53 6.31 11.00 -8.76
N ARG A 54 7.39 10.22 -8.86
CA ARG A 54 8.09 9.61 -7.72
C ARG A 54 8.62 10.67 -6.75
N VAL A 55 9.29 11.70 -7.29
CA VAL A 55 9.79 12.82 -6.50
C VAL A 55 8.65 13.58 -5.81
N ASN A 56 7.55 13.82 -6.52
CA ASN A 56 6.39 14.52 -5.96
C ASN A 56 5.77 13.75 -4.79
N VAL A 57 5.61 12.42 -4.91
CA VAL A 57 5.11 11.57 -3.81
C VAL A 57 6.11 11.54 -2.64
N ALA A 58 7.39 11.40 -2.93
CA ALA A 58 8.43 11.41 -1.90
C ALA A 58 8.45 12.72 -1.09
N ASN A 59 8.34 13.86 -1.78
CA ASN A 59 8.26 15.18 -1.14
C ASN A 59 7.00 15.30 -0.27
N LEU A 60 5.86 14.77 -0.72
CA LEU A 60 4.60 14.81 0.04
C LEU A 60 4.70 14.10 1.39
N ILE A 61 5.41 12.97 1.43
CA ILE A 61 5.57 12.16 2.66
C ILE A 61 6.95 12.35 3.32
N ASN A 62 7.76 13.28 2.82
CA ASN A 62 9.07 13.64 3.35
C ASN A 62 10.05 12.44 3.44
N CYS A 63 10.20 11.72 2.32
CA CYS A 63 11.16 10.62 2.19
C CYS A 63 12.06 10.78 0.95
N ASP A 64 13.06 9.89 0.79
CA ASP A 64 13.87 9.83 -0.44
C ASP A 64 13.04 9.19 -1.57
N SER A 65 13.17 9.71 -2.80
CA SER A 65 12.43 9.17 -3.95
C SER A 65 12.72 7.69 -4.21
N ARG A 66 13.89 7.18 -3.82
CA ARG A 66 14.25 5.76 -3.92
C ARG A 66 13.47 4.86 -2.97
N GLU A 67 12.79 5.41 -1.95
CA GLU A 67 11.92 4.68 -1.03
C GLU A 67 10.50 4.49 -1.59
N ILE A 68 10.16 5.18 -2.70
CA ILE A 68 8.87 5.03 -3.37
C ILE A 68 8.92 3.87 -4.36
N ILE A 69 8.04 2.89 -4.17
CA ILE A 69 7.89 1.73 -5.05
C ILE A 69 6.50 1.75 -5.67
N TRP A 70 6.44 1.80 -7.00
CA TRP A 70 5.17 1.70 -7.74
C TRP A 70 4.70 0.25 -7.80
N THR A 71 3.44 0.05 -7.49
CA THR A 71 2.77 -1.25 -7.56
C THR A 71 1.48 -1.14 -8.37
N SER A 72 0.88 -2.27 -8.71
CA SER A 72 -0.41 -2.32 -9.42
C SER A 72 -1.62 -1.94 -8.55
N GLY A 73 -1.43 -1.85 -7.22
CA GLY A 73 -2.49 -1.50 -6.27
C GLY A 73 -2.18 -1.93 -4.85
N ALA A 74 -3.11 -1.65 -3.92
CA ALA A 74 -2.94 -1.88 -2.49
C ALA A 74 -2.59 -3.34 -2.16
N THR A 75 -3.25 -4.31 -2.78
CA THR A 75 -2.98 -5.75 -2.53
C THR A 75 -1.52 -6.13 -2.81
N GLU A 76 -0.93 -5.63 -3.90
CA GLU A 76 0.49 -5.86 -4.19
C GLU A 76 1.37 -5.13 -3.19
N SER A 77 1.04 -3.89 -2.83
CA SER A 77 1.77 -3.11 -1.83
C SER A 77 1.81 -3.79 -0.48
N ASP A 78 0.65 -4.27 0.01
CA ASP A 78 0.54 -4.98 1.28
C ASP A 78 1.37 -6.27 1.27
N ASN A 79 1.27 -7.06 0.19
CA ASN A 79 2.07 -8.27 0.03
C ASN A 79 3.57 -7.98 0.03
N LEU A 80 3.99 -6.97 -0.73
CA LEU A 80 5.40 -6.59 -0.81
C LEU A 80 5.94 -6.11 0.53
N ALA A 81 5.21 -5.25 1.24
CA ALA A 81 5.63 -4.69 2.51
C ALA A 81 5.65 -5.76 3.62
N ILE A 82 4.56 -6.51 3.79
CA ILE A 82 4.41 -7.46 4.89
C ILE A 82 5.35 -8.65 4.70
N LYS A 83 5.32 -9.29 3.51
CA LYS A 83 6.22 -10.43 3.22
C LYS A 83 7.68 -10.00 3.17
N GLY A 84 7.96 -8.83 2.57
CA GLY A 84 9.31 -8.28 2.51
C GLY A 84 9.90 -8.08 3.90
N ALA A 85 9.16 -7.46 4.82
CA ALA A 85 9.59 -7.28 6.20
C ALA A 85 9.72 -8.63 6.94
N ALA A 86 8.72 -9.51 6.83
CA ALA A 86 8.73 -10.82 7.49
C ALA A 86 9.95 -11.64 7.07
N TYR A 87 10.22 -11.76 5.77
CA TYR A 87 11.35 -12.54 5.28
C TYR A 87 12.70 -11.90 5.58
N PHE A 88 12.81 -10.58 5.46
CA PHE A 88 14.05 -9.87 5.73
C PHE A 88 14.48 -9.97 7.20
N TYR A 89 13.52 -9.97 8.13
CA TYR A 89 13.80 -10.07 9.56
C TYR A 89 13.60 -11.47 10.15
N SER A 90 13.48 -12.49 9.32
CA SER A 90 13.19 -13.88 9.75
C SER A 90 14.23 -14.49 10.69
N ASP A 91 15.46 -13.98 10.68
CA ASP A 91 16.54 -14.33 11.60
C ASP A 91 16.40 -13.69 12.99
N LYS A 92 15.61 -12.61 13.10
CA LYS A 92 15.36 -11.89 14.36
C LYS A 92 14.12 -12.38 15.09
N GLY A 93 13.16 -12.92 14.34
CA GLY A 93 11.92 -13.44 14.90
C GLY A 93 10.88 -13.76 13.84
N LYS A 94 9.76 -14.32 14.27
CA LYS A 94 8.67 -14.73 13.40
C LYS A 94 7.29 -14.32 13.92
N HIS A 95 7.22 -13.30 14.76
CA HIS A 95 5.96 -12.80 15.28
C HIS A 95 5.55 -11.50 14.58
N ILE A 96 4.28 -11.45 14.17
CA ILE A 96 3.64 -10.32 13.49
C ILE A 96 2.41 -9.90 14.28
N ILE A 97 2.18 -8.61 14.43
CA ILE A 97 0.98 -8.05 15.03
C ILE A 97 0.17 -7.34 13.94
N THR A 98 -1.11 -7.63 13.86
CA THR A 98 -2.07 -6.95 12.99
C THR A 98 -3.41 -6.82 13.71
N SER A 99 -4.46 -6.34 13.04
CA SER A 99 -5.79 -6.25 13.62
C SER A 99 -6.81 -7.15 12.91
N LYS A 100 -7.91 -7.50 13.60
CA LYS A 100 -9.00 -8.28 13.01
C LYS A 100 -9.84 -7.49 12.00
N ILE A 101 -9.74 -6.17 12.03
CA ILE A 101 -10.49 -5.25 11.17
C ILE A 101 -9.69 -4.79 9.95
N GLU A 102 -8.55 -5.43 9.68
CA GLU A 102 -7.76 -5.15 8.49
C GLU A 102 -8.48 -5.57 7.20
N HIS A 103 -8.11 -4.91 6.11
CA HIS A 103 -8.56 -5.33 4.78
C HIS A 103 -8.12 -6.77 4.47
N LYS A 104 -8.92 -7.48 3.69
CA LYS A 104 -8.65 -8.86 3.28
C LYS A 104 -7.24 -9.08 2.70
N ALA A 105 -6.69 -8.10 1.97
CA ALA A 105 -5.34 -8.16 1.42
C ALA A 105 -4.27 -8.37 2.50
N VAL A 106 -4.39 -7.72 3.67
CA VAL A 106 -3.50 -7.88 4.83
C VAL A 106 -3.76 -9.22 5.53
N LEU A 107 -5.03 -9.54 5.80
CA LEU A 107 -5.41 -10.77 6.51
C LEU A 107 -4.97 -12.03 5.75
N ASP A 108 -5.14 -12.07 4.43
CA ASP A 108 -4.76 -13.23 3.62
C ASP A 108 -3.23 -13.41 3.58
N VAL A 109 -2.46 -12.32 3.53
CA VAL A 109 -1.00 -12.37 3.63
C VAL A 109 -0.56 -12.90 5.00
N CYS A 110 -1.17 -12.43 6.09
CA CYS A 110 -0.88 -12.93 7.43
C CYS A 110 -1.18 -14.42 7.56
N ARG A 111 -2.33 -14.90 7.05
CA ARG A 111 -2.68 -16.34 7.03
C ARG A 111 -1.68 -17.17 6.23
N GLN A 112 -1.19 -16.64 5.09
CA GLN A 112 -0.14 -17.32 4.35
C GLN A 112 1.14 -17.44 5.16
N LEU A 113 1.58 -16.37 5.84
CA LEU A 113 2.77 -16.39 6.69
C LEU A 113 2.61 -17.36 7.88
N GLU A 114 1.41 -17.49 8.46
CA GLU A 114 1.12 -18.53 9.47
C GLU A 114 1.39 -19.94 8.92
N SER A 115 1.05 -20.22 7.67
CA SER A 115 1.39 -21.51 7.03
C SER A 115 2.89 -21.73 6.82
N GLU A 116 3.67 -20.66 6.89
CA GLU A 116 5.15 -20.64 6.78
C GLU A 116 5.84 -20.55 8.15
N SER A 117 5.12 -20.89 9.23
CA SER A 117 5.59 -20.92 10.61
C SER A 117 5.88 -19.54 11.23
N TYR A 118 5.19 -18.50 10.78
CA TYR A 118 5.07 -17.26 11.51
C TYR A 118 3.91 -17.33 12.50
N GLU A 119 4.03 -16.61 13.60
CA GLU A 119 2.94 -16.41 14.54
C GLU A 119 2.33 -15.03 14.33
N VAL A 120 0.99 -14.95 14.26
CA VAL A 120 0.29 -13.69 14.04
C VAL A 120 -0.66 -13.40 15.19
N THR A 121 -0.48 -12.26 15.84
CA THR A 121 -1.44 -11.74 16.82
C THR A 121 -2.41 -10.78 16.12
N TYR A 122 -3.69 -11.15 16.12
CA TYR A 122 -4.78 -10.33 15.60
C TYR A 122 -5.44 -9.56 16.74
N LEU A 123 -5.15 -8.27 16.84
CA LEU A 123 -5.72 -7.39 17.88
C LEU A 123 -7.21 -7.17 17.65
N GLU A 124 -7.97 -7.19 18.75
CA GLU A 124 -9.37 -6.76 18.77
C GLU A 124 -9.45 -5.23 18.89
N PRO A 125 -10.27 -4.56 18.08
CA PRO A 125 -10.58 -3.16 18.31
C PRO A 125 -11.42 -2.99 19.59
N ASN A 126 -11.39 -1.80 20.18
CA ASN A 126 -12.31 -1.44 21.24
C ASN A 126 -13.73 -1.20 20.70
N SER A 127 -14.68 -0.80 21.56
CA SER A 127 -16.07 -0.49 21.17
C SER A 127 -16.21 0.62 20.13
N ASP A 128 -15.19 1.46 19.98
CA ASP A 128 -15.16 2.58 19.05
C ASP A 128 -14.43 2.22 17.73
N GLY A 129 -14.05 0.95 17.54
CA GLY A 129 -13.33 0.46 16.37
C GLY A 129 -11.82 0.79 16.37
N ILE A 130 -11.27 1.20 17.49
CA ILE A 130 -9.88 1.69 17.61
C ILE A 130 -8.97 0.61 18.18
N ILE A 131 -7.80 0.41 17.52
CA ILE A 131 -6.69 -0.33 18.10
C ILE A 131 -5.84 0.65 18.92
N THR A 132 -5.76 0.42 20.22
CA THR A 132 -5.05 1.34 21.14
C THR A 132 -3.55 1.03 21.19
N PRO A 133 -2.69 2.03 21.50
CA PRO A 133 -1.27 1.80 21.73
C PRO A 133 -1.00 0.77 22.85
N GLU A 134 -1.87 0.74 23.88
CA GLU A 134 -1.76 -0.18 25.01
C GLU A 134 -1.97 -1.63 24.57
N SER A 135 -2.96 -1.89 23.66
CA SER A 135 -3.20 -3.23 23.12
C SER A 135 -2.02 -3.72 22.27
N VAL A 136 -1.43 -2.84 21.46
CA VAL A 136 -0.22 -3.14 20.69
C VAL A 136 0.94 -3.46 21.64
N LYS A 137 1.18 -2.60 22.63
CA LYS A 137 2.26 -2.77 23.61
C LYS A 137 2.13 -4.08 24.39
N ALA A 138 0.92 -4.46 24.75
CA ALA A 138 0.66 -5.72 25.46
C ALA A 138 0.92 -6.97 24.59
N ALA A 139 0.80 -6.85 23.28
CA ALA A 139 1.04 -7.93 22.31
C ALA A 139 2.50 -8.02 21.85
N LEU A 140 3.33 -7.00 22.08
CA LEU A 140 4.74 -7.01 21.67
C LEU A 140 5.51 -8.10 22.42
N ARG A 141 6.32 -8.84 21.65
CA ARG A 141 7.23 -9.89 22.11
C ARG A 141 8.66 -9.59 21.65
N GLU A 142 9.65 -10.26 22.21
CA GLU A 142 11.06 -10.11 21.79
C GLU A 142 11.29 -10.51 20.34
N ASP A 143 10.50 -11.47 19.83
CA ASP A 143 10.55 -11.98 18.46
C ASP A 143 9.53 -11.27 17.52
N THR A 144 8.92 -10.16 17.94
CA THR A 144 8.04 -9.36 17.07
C THR A 144 8.88 -8.62 16.02
N VAL A 145 8.65 -8.92 14.74
CA VAL A 145 9.38 -8.32 13.63
C VAL A 145 8.56 -7.30 12.83
N LEU A 146 7.24 -7.31 12.97
CA LEU A 146 6.36 -6.41 12.25
C LEU A 146 5.09 -6.10 13.05
N VAL A 147 4.68 -4.85 12.99
CA VAL A 147 3.33 -4.38 13.38
C VAL A 147 2.71 -3.74 12.14
N SER A 148 1.61 -4.28 11.66
CA SER A 148 0.87 -3.78 10.49
C SER A 148 -0.55 -3.43 10.89
N LEU A 149 -0.89 -2.14 10.88
CA LEU A 149 -2.20 -1.62 11.27
C LEU A 149 -2.65 -0.56 10.28
N MET A 150 -3.90 -0.66 9.81
CA MET A 150 -4.49 0.39 8.99
C MET A 150 -4.70 1.68 9.81
N HIS A 151 -4.46 2.81 9.17
CA HIS A 151 -4.64 4.11 9.82
C HIS A 151 -6.11 4.52 9.88
N ILE A 152 -6.86 4.28 8.82
CA ILE A 152 -8.29 4.59 8.72
C ILE A 152 -8.99 3.39 8.08
N ASN A 153 -10.02 2.88 8.76
CA ASN A 153 -10.86 1.83 8.21
C ASN A 153 -12.00 2.45 7.41
N ASN A 154 -12.26 1.96 6.19
CA ASN A 154 -13.30 2.44 5.29
C ASN A 154 -14.65 1.70 5.47
N GLU A 155 -14.72 0.70 6.35
CA GLU A 155 -15.91 -0.15 6.50
C GLU A 155 -16.60 -0.01 7.87
N ILE A 156 -15.91 0.53 8.91
CA ILE A 156 -16.45 0.70 10.27
C ILE A 156 -16.38 2.13 10.74
#